data_13a3106fa859d1b1a8e4623a7155405e
#
_entry.id   13a3106fa859d1b1a8e4623a7155405e
#
_cell.length_a   1.000
_cell.length_b   1.000
_cell.length_c   1.000
_cell.angle_alpha   90.00
_cell.angle_beta   90.00
_cell.angle_gamma   90.00
#
_symmetry.space_group_name_H-M   'P 1'
#
loop_
_entity.id
_entity.type
_entity.pdbx_description
1 polymer ?
#
loop_
_entity_poly.entity_id
_entity_poly.type
_entity_poly.pdbx_seq_one_letter_code
_entity_poly.pdbx_strand_id
1 'polypeptide(L)'
;MNKGDALLKFIVLADLHIVAEGSLSHGLDTTDRLNKAVDFVNTNHADADFVIVAGDLADRGDLPAYERFQKAIERLQQPVYLTLGNHDDRAVFLSHFGSDFAAETGNVDHVIDLNGHRIIVLDSSDRSVGGSGCLEVSQLAWLQARLDEAKATPVIIVLHHNITRLHTQNDFIILRDNAAFADVVRSHPDIRQVISGHVHMTTAGTYRGIPFCTLAGCHYSIDPTLESRSGPRPSPVARREGPGELAVVLSDEEATVVHMEKFIDRHLVMAQQLFG
;
A
#
# COMPACT_ATOMS: atom_id res chain seq x y z
N MET A 1 -23.78 24.43 -1.98
CA MET A 1 -22.73 23.48 -2.37
C MET A 1 -23.45 22.24 -2.82
N ASN A 2 -23.32 21.87 -4.09
CA ASN A 2 -23.90 20.64 -4.62
C ASN A 2 -23.24 19.44 -3.94
N LYS A 3 -24.00 18.38 -3.65
CA LYS A 3 -23.54 17.15 -2.98
C LYS A 3 -22.60 16.27 -3.84
N GLY A 4 -22.04 16.81 -4.95
CA GLY A 4 -21.26 16.06 -5.94
C GLY A 4 -19.75 16.34 -5.97
N ASP A 5 -19.23 17.33 -5.24
CA ASP A 5 -17.87 17.81 -5.50
C ASP A 5 -16.90 17.65 -4.31
N ALA A 6 -17.09 16.65 -3.44
CA ALA A 6 -16.16 16.45 -2.34
C ALA A 6 -14.95 15.66 -2.81
N LEU A 7 -13.82 16.33 -3.00
CA LEU A 7 -12.54 15.71 -3.27
C LEU A 7 -12.21 14.69 -2.16
N LEU A 8 -11.98 13.44 -2.52
CA LEU A 8 -11.43 12.43 -1.63
C LEU A 8 -9.91 12.61 -1.58
N LYS A 9 -9.33 12.70 -0.38
CA LYS A 9 -7.88 12.76 -0.18
C LYS A 9 -7.46 11.77 0.88
N PHE A 10 -6.60 10.81 0.54
CA PHE A 10 -6.04 9.88 1.52
C PHE A 10 -4.58 9.55 1.25
N ILE A 11 -3.91 8.99 2.25
CA ILE A 11 -2.50 8.65 2.20
C ILE A 11 -2.35 7.13 2.18
N VAL A 12 -1.39 6.61 1.42
CA VAL A 12 -0.97 5.21 1.48
C VAL A 12 0.50 5.13 1.87
N LEU A 13 0.75 4.46 3.00
CA LEU A 13 2.08 4.03 3.45
C LEU A 13 2.22 2.54 3.16
N ALA A 14 3.43 2.06 2.89
CA ALA A 14 3.71 0.63 2.70
C ALA A 14 5.15 0.30 3.12
N ASP A 15 5.42 -0.97 3.36
CA ASP A 15 6.77 -1.49 3.56
C ASP A 15 7.51 -0.77 4.69
N LEU A 16 6.94 -0.79 5.88
CA LEU A 16 7.49 -0.13 7.06
C LEU A 16 8.61 -0.96 7.72
N HIS A 17 8.46 -2.29 7.71
CA HIS A 17 9.41 -3.26 8.26
C HIS A 17 9.90 -2.91 9.66
N ILE A 18 8.97 -2.56 10.55
CA ILE A 18 9.32 -2.22 11.92
C ILE A 18 9.96 -3.42 12.62
N VAL A 19 11.03 -3.15 13.38
CA VAL A 19 11.77 -4.14 14.16
C VAL A 19 11.70 -3.82 15.65
N ALA A 20 12.00 -4.81 16.50
CA ALA A 20 12.09 -4.63 17.94
C ALA A 20 13.10 -3.53 18.32
N GLU A 21 12.94 -2.93 19.50
CA GLU A 21 13.79 -1.87 20.01
C GLU A 21 15.27 -2.31 20.04
N GLY A 22 16.16 -1.41 19.63
CA GLY A 22 17.60 -1.67 19.54
C GLY A 22 18.03 -2.48 18.31
N SER A 23 17.09 -2.91 17.47
CA SER A 23 17.36 -3.63 16.21
C SER A 23 17.30 -2.68 15.00
N LEU A 24 17.98 -3.09 13.93
CA LEU A 24 17.93 -2.42 12.62
C LEU A 24 17.48 -3.42 11.55
N SER A 25 16.71 -2.96 10.58
CA SER A 25 16.45 -3.74 9.37
C SER A 25 17.30 -3.19 8.23
N HIS A 26 18.14 -4.05 7.64
CA HIS A 26 19.13 -3.67 6.61
C HIS A 26 20.00 -2.45 6.99
N GLY A 27 20.30 -2.28 8.28
CA GLY A 27 21.12 -1.16 8.79
C GLY A 27 20.31 0.14 9.02
N LEU A 28 19.00 0.13 8.82
CA LEU A 28 18.14 1.30 8.99
C LEU A 28 17.31 1.20 10.28
N ASP A 29 17.14 2.33 10.97
CA ASP A 29 16.13 2.49 12.04
C ASP A 29 14.76 2.76 11.40
N THR A 30 14.00 1.70 11.28
CA THR A 30 12.68 1.74 10.62
C THR A 30 11.65 2.52 11.43
N THR A 31 11.80 2.58 12.76
CA THR A 31 10.90 3.38 13.61
C THR A 31 11.17 4.89 13.45
N ASP A 32 12.44 5.30 13.34
CA ASP A 32 12.78 6.70 13.01
C ASP A 32 12.20 7.10 11.66
N ARG A 33 12.29 6.21 10.67
CA ARG A 33 11.69 6.45 9.34
C ARG A 33 10.16 6.58 9.39
N LEU A 34 9.48 5.70 10.12
CA LEU A 34 8.03 5.79 10.33
C LEU A 34 7.66 7.08 11.07
N ASN A 35 8.40 7.46 12.10
CA ASN A 35 8.17 8.73 12.79
C ASN A 35 8.26 9.93 11.84
N LYS A 36 9.24 9.94 10.95
CA LYS A 36 9.37 10.98 9.92
C LYS A 36 8.19 11.00 8.94
N ALA A 37 7.70 9.81 8.54
CA ALA A 37 6.50 9.70 7.70
C ALA A 37 5.26 10.26 8.42
N VAL A 38 5.05 9.91 9.69
CA VAL A 38 3.94 10.41 10.51
C VAL A 38 4.01 11.93 10.67
N ASP A 39 5.19 12.47 11.00
CA ASP A 39 5.39 13.92 11.13
C ASP A 39 5.14 14.64 9.80
N PHE A 40 5.57 14.03 8.68
CA PHE A 40 5.33 14.55 7.35
C PHE A 40 3.84 14.59 7.00
N VAL A 41 3.10 13.50 7.24
CA VAL A 41 1.65 13.43 7.02
C VAL A 41 0.93 14.48 7.87
N ASN A 42 1.19 14.54 9.15
CA ASN A 42 0.54 15.49 10.06
C ASN A 42 0.83 16.95 9.70
N THR A 43 2.01 17.24 9.12
CA THR A 43 2.41 18.61 8.77
C THR A 43 1.88 19.04 7.40
N ASN A 44 1.93 18.16 6.40
CA ASN A 44 1.67 18.52 5.00
C ASN A 44 0.32 18.03 4.49
N HIS A 45 -0.28 17.05 5.17
CA HIS A 45 -1.53 16.40 4.76
C HIS A 45 -2.51 16.22 5.94
N ALA A 46 -2.54 17.20 6.86
CA ALA A 46 -3.49 17.22 7.97
C ALA A 46 -4.97 17.18 7.52
N ASP A 47 -5.21 17.57 6.27
CA ASP A 47 -6.51 17.57 5.59
C ASP A 47 -6.84 16.23 4.88
N ALA A 48 -6.00 15.20 5.00
CA ALA A 48 -6.33 13.89 4.46
C ALA A 48 -7.46 13.24 5.26
N ASP A 49 -8.38 12.58 4.58
CA ASP A 49 -9.56 11.94 5.18
C ASP A 49 -9.15 10.74 6.05
N PHE A 50 -8.14 9.97 5.60
CA PHE A 50 -7.60 8.81 6.31
C PHE A 50 -6.21 8.42 5.78
N VAL A 51 -5.58 7.46 6.48
CA VAL A 51 -4.32 6.82 6.08
C VAL A 51 -4.55 5.32 5.95
N ILE A 52 -4.01 4.71 4.88
CA ILE A 52 -3.93 3.25 4.73
C ILE A 52 -2.46 2.84 4.88
N VAL A 53 -2.21 1.78 5.67
CA VAL A 53 -0.90 1.13 5.69
C VAL A 53 -1.01 -0.21 4.97
N ALA A 54 -0.38 -0.29 3.81
CA ALA A 54 -0.56 -1.35 2.82
C ALA A 54 0.46 -2.50 2.99
N GLY A 55 0.53 -3.06 4.21
CA GLY A 55 1.31 -4.27 4.51
C GLY A 55 2.79 -4.06 4.78
N ASP A 56 3.45 -5.14 5.20
CA ASP A 56 4.80 -5.19 5.74
C ASP A 56 4.99 -4.19 6.87
N LEU A 57 4.05 -4.25 7.85
CA LEU A 57 4.05 -3.43 9.05
C LEU A 57 5.27 -3.73 9.91
N ALA A 58 5.52 -5.02 10.15
CA ALA A 58 6.65 -5.56 10.89
C ALA A 58 7.59 -6.35 9.98
N ASP A 59 8.90 -6.32 10.25
CA ASP A 59 9.91 -7.03 9.46
C ASP A 59 9.82 -8.56 9.59
N ARG A 60 9.30 -9.04 10.73
CA ARG A 60 9.17 -10.47 11.03
C ARG A 60 7.80 -10.88 11.61
N GLY A 61 6.86 -9.95 11.67
CA GLY A 61 5.54 -10.18 12.25
C GLY A 61 5.57 -10.51 13.73
N ASP A 62 6.55 -10.01 14.49
CA ASP A 62 6.68 -10.25 15.92
C ASP A 62 6.00 -9.17 16.77
N LEU A 63 5.57 -9.55 17.97
CA LEU A 63 4.82 -8.66 18.86
C LEU A 63 5.60 -7.37 19.24
N PRO A 64 6.91 -7.40 19.58
CA PRO A 64 7.62 -6.18 19.91
C PRO A 64 7.67 -5.18 18.76
N ALA A 65 7.69 -5.65 17.50
CA ALA A 65 7.62 -4.79 16.33
C ALA A 65 6.23 -4.15 16.19
N TYR A 66 5.15 -4.92 16.39
CA TYR A 66 3.79 -4.39 16.35
C TYR A 66 3.52 -3.37 17.46
N GLU A 67 4.03 -3.58 18.68
CA GLU A 67 3.93 -2.60 19.77
C GLU A 67 4.59 -1.26 19.40
N ARG A 68 5.77 -1.30 18.77
CA ARG A 68 6.46 -0.09 18.31
C ARG A 68 5.73 0.57 17.13
N PHE A 69 5.23 -0.22 16.20
CA PHE A 69 4.42 0.24 15.08
C PHE A 69 3.19 0.99 15.61
N GLN A 70 2.41 0.35 16.49
CA GLN A 70 1.21 0.95 17.08
C GLN A 70 1.51 2.30 17.72
N LYS A 71 2.53 2.36 18.58
CA LYS A 71 2.93 3.60 19.24
C LYS A 71 3.28 4.73 18.27
N ALA A 72 3.84 4.42 17.11
CA ALA A 72 4.19 5.41 16.11
C ALA A 72 2.96 5.90 15.34
N ILE A 73 2.08 4.97 14.89
CA ILE A 73 0.89 5.34 14.10
C ILE A 73 -0.21 6.02 14.93
N GLU A 74 -0.28 5.79 16.25
CA GLU A 74 -1.17 6.51 17.16
C GLU A 74 -0.94 8.03 17.15
N ARG A 75 0.19 8.50 16.63
CA ARG A 75 0.49 9.93 16.45
C ARG A 75 -0.16 10.53 15.20
N LEU A 76 -0.66 9.71 14.27
CA LEU A 76 -1.43 10.19 13.13
C LEU A 76 -2.74 10.84 13.60
N GLN A 77 -3.10 11.96 12.97
CA GLN A 77 -4.31 12.70 13.31
C GLN A 77 -5.55 12.17 12.57
N GLN A 78 -5.32 11.40 11.50
CA GLN A 78 -6.34 10.82 10.65
C GLN A 78 -6.70 9.40 11.12
N PRO A 79 -7.91 8.90 10.81
CA PRO A 79 -8.23 7.48 10.93
C PRO A 79 -7.23 6.62 10.13
N VAL A 80 -6.85 5.45 10.68
CA VAL A 80 -5.86 4.56 10.05
C VAL A 80 -6.51 3.22 9.76
N TYR A 81 -6.33 2.73 8.52
CA TYR A 81 -6.71 1.40 8.08
C TYR A 81 -5.46 0.59 7.78
N LEU A 82 -5.43 -0.64 8.26
CA LEU A 82 -4.28 -1.53 8.18
C LEU A 82 -4.59 -2.74 7.32
N THR A 83 -3.64 -3.19 6.51
CA THR A 83 -3.64 -4.53 5.93
C THR A 83 -2.27 -5.16 6.08
N LEU A 84 -2.12 -6.42 5.71
CA LEU A 84 -0.91 -7.19 5.97
C LEU A 84 -0.12 -7.46 4.69
N GLY A 85 1.21 -7.61 4.85
CA GLY A 85 2.13 -8.07 3.82
C GLY A 85 2.74 -9.44 4.15
N ASN A 86 3.68 -9.89 3.33
CA ASN A 86 4.29 -11.21 3.50
C ASN A 86 5.25 -11.32 4.70
N HIS A 87 5.70 -10.19 5.24
CA HIS A 87 6.52 -10.15 6.45
C HIS A 87 5.69 -10.20 7.74
N ASP A 88 4.40 -9.89 7.65
CA ASP A 88 3.50 -9.88 8.80
C ASP A 88 3.06 -11.29 9.22
N ASP A 89 2.66 -11.43 10.49
CA ASP A 89 1.99 -12.61 11.04
C ASP A 89 0.57 -12.26 11.44
N ARG A 90 -0.42 -12.71 10.66
CA ARG A 90 -1.84 -12.40 10.90
C ARG A 90 -2.31 -12.82 12.29
N ALA A 91 -1.84 -13.97 12.79
CA ALA A 91 -2.27 -14.46 14.11
C ALA A 91 -1.72 -13.57 15.23
N VAL A 92 -0.45 -13.17 15.14
CA VAL A 92 0.16 -12.24 16.10
C VAL A 92 -0.48 -10.86 15.99
N PHE A 93 -0.71 -10.37 14.76
CA PHE A 93 -1.38 -9.10 14.50
C PHE A 93 -2.78 -9.08 15.14
N LEU A 94 -3.63 -10.05 14.86
CA LEU A 94 -5.00 -10.12 15.40
C LEU A 94 -5.01 -10.31 16.92
N SER A 95 -4.03 -11.02 17.48
CA SER A 95 -3.88 -11.16 18.93
C SER A 95 -3.54 -9.84 19.62
N HIS A 96 -2.81 -8.94 18.94
CA HIS A 96 -2.38 -7.65 19.49
C HIS A 96 -3.41 -6.53 19.24
N PHE A 97 -3.85 -6.37 18.00
CA PHE A 97 -4.75 -5.28 17.59
C PHE A 97 -6.23 -5.60 17.81
N GLY A 98 -6.59 -6.87 17.94
CA GLY A 98 -7.95 -7.34 18.14
C GLY A 98 -8.53 -8.09 16.93
N SER A 99 -9.41 -9.07 17.24
CA SER A 99 -10.08 -9.89 16.23
C SER A 99 -11.00 -9.09 15.30
N ASP A 100 -11.44 -7.92 15.73
CA ASP A 100 -12.36 -7.05 14.97
C ASP A 100 -11.69 -6.45 13.72
N PHE A 101 -10.36 -6.55 13.61
CA PHE A 101 -9.65 -6.22 12.37
C PHE A 101 -9.86 -7.25 11.26
N ALA A 102 -10.27 -8.48 11.60
CA ALA A 102 -10.57 -9.49 10.59
C ALA A 102 -11.97 -9.29 10.01
N ALA A 103 -12.07 -9.28 8.69
CA ALA A 103 -13.33 -9.35 7.98
C ALA A 103 -13.95 -10.77 8.12
N GLU A 104 -15.15 -10.97 7.55
CA GLU A 104 -15.84 -12.26 7.52
C GLU A 104 -15.06 -13.38 6.83
N THR A 105 -14.07 -13.02 6.01
CA THR A 105 -13.12 -13.93 5.36
C THR A 105 -12.04 -14.45 6.30
N GLY A 106 -11.87 -13.85 7.49
CA GLY A 106 -10.76 -14.07 8.40
C GLY A 106 -9.47 -13.32 8.04
N ASN A 107 -9.49 -12.55 6.96
CA ASN A 107 -8.38 -11.71 6.51
C ASN A 107 -8.57 -10.26 6.98
N VAL A 108 -7.49 -9.48 6.99
CA VAL A 108 -7.51 -8.06 7.38
C VAL A 108 -7.93 -7.21 6.17
N ASP A 109 -9.19 -7.40 5.76
CA ASP A 109 -9.82 -6.72 4.63
C ASP A 109 -10.72 -5.58 5.12
N HIS A 110 -10.82 -4.47 4.37
CA HIS A 110 -11.69 -3.34 4.71
C HIS A 110 -12.44 -2.80 3.49
N VAL A 111 -13.60 -2.22 3.74
CA VAL A 111 -14.34 -1.36 2.80
C VAL A 111 -14.52 0.01 3.43
N ILE A 112 -14.18 1.06 2.70
CA ILE A 112 -14.34 2.44 3.11
C ILE A 112 -15.18 3.15 2.05
N ASP A 113 -16.36 3.60 2.43
CA ASP A 113 -17.25 4.40 1.57
C ASP A 113 -17.18 5.85 2.04
N LEU A 114 -16.61 6.71 1.21
CA LEU A 114 -16.43 8.14 1.56
C LEU A 114 -16.43 9.00 0.29
N ASN A 115 -17.05 10.18 0.39
CA ASN A 115 -17.05 11.20 -0.68
C ASN A 115 -17.42 10.65 -2.07
N GLY A 116 -18.40 9.72 -2.14
CA GLY A 116 -18.85 9.14 -3.41
C GLY A 116 -17.89 8.10 -4.01
N HIS A 117 -16.88 7.65 -3.26
CA HIS A 117 -15.94 6.60 -3.65
C HIS A 117 -16.03 5.40 -2.74
N ARG A 118 -15.67 4.23 -3.24
CA ARG A 118 -15.40 3.01 -2.46
C ARG A 118 -13.94 2.66 -2.53
N ILE A 119 -13.32 2.50 -1.37
CA ILE A 119 -11.95 1.99 -1.27
C ILE A 119 -12.02 0.58 -0.68
N ILE A 120 -11.43 -0.39 -1.36
CA ILE A 120 -11.33 -1.78 -0.90
C ILE A 120 -9.87 -2.06 -0.57
N VAL A 121 -9.61 -2.41 0.69
CA VAL A 121 -8.28 -2.78 1.18
C VAL A 121 -8.27 -4.29 1.35
N LEU A 122 -7.28 -4.98 0.74
CA LEU A 122 -7.20 -6.44 0.73
C LEU A 122 -5.93 -6.93 1.41
N ASP A 123 -6.08 -7.87 2.33
CA ASP A 123 -4.99 -8.65 2.89
C ASP A 123 -4.59 -9.75 1.92
N SER A 124 -3.53 -9.54 1.18
CA SER A 124 -2.99 -10.51 0.23
C SER A 124 -1.85 -11.36 0.84
N SER A 125 -1.67 -11.31 2.16
CA SER A 125 -0.64 -12.08 2.85
C SER A 125 -1.03 -13.54 3.02
N ASP A 126 -0.09 -14.44 2.73
CA ASP A 126 -0.19 -15.86 3.04
C ASP A 126 1.21 -16.44 3.24
N ARG A 127 1.56 -16.75 4.48
CA ARG A 127 2.89 -17.29 4.83
C ARG A 127 3.21 -18.62 4.17
N SER A 128 2.19 -19.38 3.76
CA SER A 128 2.39 -20.67 3.10
C SER A 128 2.98 -20.55 1.69
N VAL A 129 2.86 -19.37 1.08
CA VAL A 129 3.36 -19.09 -0.28
C VAL A 129 4.64 -18.26 -0.29
N GLY A 130 5.24 -18.03 0.87
CA GLY A 130 6.49 -17.28 1.04
C GLY A 130 6.30 -15.79 0.76
N GLY A 131 7.17 -15.21 -0.09
CA GLY A 131 7.09 -13.79 -0.44
C GLY A 131 6.02 -13.45 -1.48
N SER A 132 5.26 -14.43 -2.00
CA SER A 132 4.18 -14.16 -2.95
C SER A 132 2.89 -13.80 -2.23
N GLY A 133 2.01 -13.05 -2.89
CA GLY A 133 0.64 -12.85 -2.43
C GLY A 133 -0.30 -13.97 -2.85
N CYS A 134 -1.39 -14.13 -2.11
CA CYS A 134 -2.48 -15.04 -2.44
C CYS A 134 -3.83 -14.43 -2.02
N LEU A 135 -4.84 -14.57 -2.86
CA LEU A 135 -6.23 -14.29 -2.52
C LEU A 135 -7.01 -15.59 -2.66
N GLU A 136 -7.50 -16.11 -1.55
CA GLU A 136 -8.30 -17.33 -1.55
C GLU A 136 -9.61 -17.15 -2.34
N VAL A 137 -10.22 -18.27 -2.74
CA VAL A 137 -11.50 -18.26 -3.48
C VAL A 137 -12.61 -17.54 -2.69
N SER A 138 -12.65 -17.72 -1.37
CA SER A 138 -13.57 -17.01 -0.46
C SER A 138 -13.36 -15.50 -0.48
N GLN A 139 -12.10 -15.06 -0.51
CA GLN A 139 -11.75 -13.64 -0.54
C GLN A 139 -12.02 -13.01 -1.91
N LEU A 140 -11.79 -13.75 -3.01
CA LEU A 140 -12.19 -13.30 -4.35
C LEU A 140 -13.71 -13.18 -4.47
N ALA A 141 -14.48 -14.10 -3.87
CA ALA A 141 -15.93 -14.02 -3.81
C ALA A 141 -16.40 -12.84 -2.95
N TRP A 142 -15.73 -12.57 -1.84
CA TRP A 142 -15.98 -11.38 -1.02
C TRP A 142 -15.71 -10.10 -1.81
N LEU A 143 -14.57 -10.01 -2.50
CA LEU A 143 -14.25 -8.88 -3.36
C LEU A 143 -15.32 -8.64 -4.44
N GLN A 144 -15.77 -9.71 -5.12
CA GLN A 144 -16.85 -9.62 -6.11
C GLN A 144 -18.12 -9.03 -5.49
N ALA A 145 -18.52 -9.52 -4.30
CA ALA A 145 -19.71 -9.00 -3.62
C ALA A 145 -19.56 -7.51 -3.27
N ARG A 146 -18.39 -7.08 -2.80
CA ARG A 146 -18.12 -5.65 -2.49
C ARG A 146 -18.15 -4.77 -3.75
N LEU A 147 -17.67 -5.29 -4.89
CA LEU A 147 -17.76 -4.60 -6.17
C LEU A 147 -19.21 -4.51 -6.68
N ASP A 148 -19.98 -5.59 -6.56
CA ASP A 148 -21.40 -5.59 -6.95
C ASP A 148 -22.22 -4.59 -6.13
N GLU A 149 -21.94 -4.46 -4.83
CA GLU A 149 -22.56 -3.47 -3.95
C GLU A 149 -22.21 -2.02 -4.37
N ALA A 150 -21.00 -1.79 -4.84
CA ALA A 150 -20.53 -0.48 -5.29
C ALA A 150 -21.27 0.00 -6.53
N LYS A 151 -21.80 -0.91 -7.36
CA LYS A 151 -22.52 -0.59 -8.62
C LYS A 151 -21.62 0.21 -9.58
N ALA A 152 -21.91 1.51 -9.75
CA ALA A 152 -21.14 2.41 -10.60
C ALA A 152 -20.30 3.42 -9.79
N THR A 153 -20.23 3.25 -8.47
CA THR A 153 -19.38 4.08 -7.62
C THR A 153 -17.91 3.87 -7.97
N PRO A 154 -17.11 4.92 -8.16
CA PRO A 154 -15.68 4.79 -8.39
C PRO A 154 -14.99 3.95 -7.31
N VAL A 155 -14.18 2.97 -7.73
CA VAL A 155 -13.48 2.05 -6.81
C VAL A 155 -11.99 2.21 -6.91
N ILE A 156 -11.33 2.32 -5.75
CA ILE A 156 -9.86 2.23 -5.61
C ILE A 156 -9.56 0.99 -4.77
N ILE A 157 -8.58 0.19 -5.19
CA ILE A 157 -8.18 -1.02 -4.47
C ILE A 157 -6.76 -0.84 -3.95
N VAL A 158 -6.53 -1.20 -2.68
CA VAL A 158 -5.21 -1.18 -2.05
C VAL A 158 -4.91 -2.58 -1.53
N LEU A 159 -3.75 -3.12 -1.88
CA LEU A 159 -3.26 -4.40 -1.38
C LEU A 159 -1.73 -4.39 -1.34
N HIS A 160 -1.12 -5.29 -0.56
CA HIS A 160 0.34 -5.28 -0.44
C HIS A 160 1.03 -5.73 -1.73
N HIS A 161 0.67 -6.89 -2.29
CA HIS A 161 1.38 -7.49 -3.42
C HIS A 161 0.96 -6.87 -4.76
N ASN A 162 1.94 -6.63 -5.63
CA ASN A 162 1.68 -6.14 -6.98
C ASN A 162 0.96 -7.18 -7.85
N ILE A 163 0.04 -6.69 -8.68
CA ILE A 163 -0.93 -7.52 -9.42
C ILE A 163 -0.40 -8.08 -10.75
N THR A 164 0.81 -7.74 -11.15
CA THR A 164 1.38 -8.21 -12.42
C THR A 164 2.90 -8.19 -12.36
N ARG A 165 3.52 -8.87 -13.33
CA ARG A 165 4.95 -8.75 -13.57
C ARG A 165 5.31 -7.31 -13.92
N LEU A 166 6.40 -6.84 -13.34
CA LEU A 166 6.97 -5.52 -13.61
C LEU A 166 8.19 -5.59 -14.55
N HIS A 167 8.49 -6.80 -15.05
CA HIS A 167 9.68 -7.11 -15.86
C HIS A 167 10.98 -6.80 -15.12
N THR A 168 11.01 -7.13 -13.83
CA THR A 168 12.14 -6.95 -12.94
C THR A 168 12.55 -8.28 -12.29
N GLN A 169 13.65 -8.24 -11.52
CA GLN A 169 14.15 -9.38 -10.78
C GLN A 169 13.17 -9.89 -9.68
N ASN A 170 12.14 -9.10 -9.31
CA ASN A 170 11.19 -9.46 -8.25
C ASN A 170 9.90 -10.12 -8.76
N ASP A 171 9.79 -10.41 -10.05
CA ASP A 171 8.58 -10.95 -10.67
C ASP A 171 8.17 -12.35 -10.20
N PHE A 172 8.99 -13.02 -9.37
CA PHE A 172 8.68 -14.33 -8.80
C PHE A 172 7.86 -14.28 -7.50
N ILE A 173 7.64 -13.07 -6.94
CA ILE A 173 6.92 -12.85 -5.67
C ILE A 173 5.64 -12.00 -5.82
N ILE A 174 5.06 -11.95 -7.01
CA ILE A 174 3.80 -11.22 -7.27
C ILE A 174 2.59 -11.92 -6.65
N LEU A 175 1.43 -11.28 -6.73
CA LEU A 175 0.13 -11.90 -6.43
C LEU A 175 -0.06 -13.14 -7.35
N ARG A 176 -0.19 -14.35 -6.76
CA ARG A 176 -0.31 -15.62 -7.51
C ARG A 176 -1.59 -15.70 -8.32
N ASP A 177 -2.69 -15.26 -7.71
CA ASP A 177 -4.04 -15.32 -8.28
C ASP A 177 -4.38 -14.07 -9.11
N ASN A 178 -3.36 -13.41 -9.63
CA ASN A 178 -3.50 -12.14 -10.34
C ASN A 178 -4.45 -12.19 -11.55
N ALA A 179 -4.55 -13.34 -12.22
CA ALA A 179 -5.49 -13.52 -13.33
C ALA A 179 -6.94 -13.53 -12.83
N ALA A 180 -7.23 -14.32 -11.77
CA ALA A 180 -8.54 -14.39 -11.15
C ALA A 180 -8.93 -13.04 -10.51
N PHE A 181 -7.99 -12.40 -9.82
CA PHE A 181 -8.17 -11.04 -9.32
C PHE A 181 -8.57 -10.07 -10.44
N ALA A 182 -7.82 -10.07 -11.55
CA ALA A 182 -8.12 -9.19 -12.67
C ALA A 182 -9.48 -9.47 -13.32
N ASP A 183 -9.90 -10.75 -13.39
CA ASP A 183 -11.20 -11.12 -13.93
C ASP A 183 -12.35 -10.61 -13.04
N VAL A 184 -12.19 -10.69 -11.71
CA VAL A 184 -13.14 -10.12 -10.73
C VAL A 184 -13.16 -8.60 -10.83
N VAL A 185 -12.02 -7.92 -10.77
CA VAL A 185 -11.93 -6.46 -10.77
C VAL A 185 -12.50 -5.84 -12.04
N ARG A 186 -12.28 -6.47 -13.21
CA ARG A 186 -12.79 -6.01 -14.50
C ARG A 186 -14.31 -6.16 -14.66
N SER A 187 -14.99 -6.87 -13.77
CA SER A 187 -16.45 -6.92 -13.77
C SER A 187 -17.08 -5.59 -13.33
N HIS A 188 -16.33 -4.75 -12.61
CA HIS A 188 -16.80 -3.43 -12.19
C HIS A 188 -16.52 -2.37 -13.26
N PRO A 189 -17.50 -1.48 -13.57
CA PRO A 189 -17.36 -0.53 -14.67
C PRO A 189 -16.38 0.63 -14.41
N ASP A 190 -16.09 0.95 -13.16
CA ASP A 190 -15.27 2.13 -12.79
C ASP A 190 -14.22 1.79 -11.72
N ILE A 191 -13.16 1.08 -12.15
CA ILE A 191 -11.96 0.86 -11.33
C ILE A 191 -10.96 1.98 -11.63
N ARG A 192 -10.75 2.84 -10.65
CA ARG A 192 -9.88 4.02 -10.80
C ARG A 192 -8.40 3.73 -10.66
N GLN A 193 -8.03 2.89 -9.68
CA GLN A 193 -6.62 2.60 -9.39
C GLN A 193 -6.49 1.33 -8.55
N VAL A 194 -5.41 0.59 -8.75
CA VAL A 194 -4.89 -0.41 -7.82
C VAL A 194 -3.53 0.07 -7.30
N ILE A 195 -3.37 0.15 -5.98
CA ILE A 195 -2.16 0.65 -5.31
C ILE A 195 -1.54 -0.47 -4.50
N SER A 196 -0.24 -0.69 -4.63
CA SER A 196 0.49 -1.72 -3.88
C SER A 196 1.89 -1.27 -3.45
N GLY A 197 2.44 -1.96 -2.44
CA GLY A 197 3.82 -1.85 -1.97
C GLY A 197 4.67 -3.00 -2.48
N HIS A 198 5.32 -3.72 -1.55
CA HIS A 198 6.00 -5.00 -1.67
C HIS A 198 7.31 -4.99 -2.47
N VAL A 199 7.33 -4.39 -3.63
CA VAL A 199 8.48 -4.46 -4.54
C VAL A 199 9.56 -3.43 -4.24
N HIS A 200 9.30 -2.51 -3.32
CA HIS A 200 10.19 -1.41 -2.95
C HIS A 200 10.67 -0.58 -4.16
N MET A 201 9.81 -0.46 -5.17
CA MET A 201 10.05 0.30 -6.40
C MET A 201 8.81 1.08 -6.77
N THR A 202 9.00 2.33 -7.22
CA THR A 202 7.91 3.13 -7.77
C THR A 202 7.71 2.75 -9.22
N THR A 203 6.55 2.22 -9.54
CA THR A 203 6.18 1.80 -10.90
C THR A 203 4.71 2.12 -11.15
N ALA A 204 4.38 2.49 -12.37
CA ALA A 204 3.00 2.67 -12.81
C ALA A 204 2.78 1.96 -14.15
N GLY A 205 1.57 1.46 -14.35
CA GLY A 205 1.23 0.73 -15.57
C GLY A 205 -0.24 0.36 -15.65
N THR A 206 -0.53 -0.53 -16.60
CA THR A 206 -1.87 -1.07 -16.81
C THR A 206 -1.79 -2.57 -16.99
N TYR A 207 -2.57 -3.33 -16.22
CA TYR A 207 -2.68 -4.77 -16.33
C TYR A 207 -4.09 -5.17 -16.74
N ARG A 208 -4.25 -5.77 -17.94
CA ARG A 208 -5.56 -6.15 -18.51
C ARG A 208 -6.61 -5.02 -18.50
N GLY A 209 -6.17 -3.77 -18.66
CA GLY A 209 -7.04 -2.59 -18.60
C GLY A 209 -7.20 -1.98 -17.22
N ILE A 210 -6.66 -2.60 -16.16
CA ILE A 210 -6.69 -2.10 -14.78
C ILE A 210 -5.48 -1.19 -14.56
N PRO A 211 -5.65 0.10 -14.24
CA PRO A 211 -4.54 0.97 -13.89
C PRO A 211 -3.96 0.57 -12.53
N PHE A 212 -2.63 0.54 -12.42
CA PHE A 212 -1.96 0.23 -11.16
C PHE A 212 -0.72 1.07 -10.93
N CYS A 213 -0.33 1.19 -9.67
CA CYS A 213 0.97 1.68 -9.27
C CYS A 213 1.51 0.92 -8.06
N THR A 214 2.85 0.95 -7.90
CA THR A 214 3.54 0.42 -6.74
C THR A 214 4.34 1.53 -6.06
N LEU A 215 4.53 1.45 -4.75
CA LEU A 215 5.33 2.37 -3.96
C LEU A 215 6.73 1.79 -3.69
N ALA A 216 7.72 2.67 -3.61
CA ALA A 216 9.03 2.30 -3.09
C ALA A 216 9.01 2.03 -1.58
N GLY A 217 7.97 2.50 -0.88
CA GLY A 217 7.74 2.25 0.53
C GLY A 217 8.57 3.13 1.47
N CYS A 218 8.35 2.91 2.76
CA CYS A 218 8.95 3.74 3.80
C CYS A 218 10.34 3.26 4.24
N HIS A 219 10.71 2.02 3.92
CA HIS A 219 11.96 1.39 4.37
C HIS A 219 13.13 1.68 3.41
N TYR A 220 13.63 0.67 2.72
CA TYR A 220 14.62 0.81 1.65
C TYR A 220 13.95 0.84 0.28
N SER A 221 14.67 1.27 -0.72
CA SER A 221 14.26 1.09 -2.12
C SER A 221 15.13 0.05 -2.81
N ILE A 222 14.59 -0.59 -3.85
CA ILE A 222 15.31 -1.53 -4.69
C ILE A 222 15.59 -0.90 -6.05
N ASP A 223 16.85 -0.99 -6.50
CA ASP A 223 17.21 -0.61 -7.87
C ASP A 223 16.64 -1.65 -8.84
N PRO A 224 15.75 -1.27 -9.77
CA PRO A 224 15.17 -2.23 -10.70
C PRO A 224 16.21 -2.74 -11.69
N THR A 225 16.35 -4.08 -11.78
CA THR A 225 17.06 -4.73 -12.87
C THR A 225 16.03 -5.15 -13.91
N LEU A 226 15.85 -4.33 -14.94
CA LEU A 226 14.84 -4.55 -15.97
C LEU A 226 15.22 -5.71 -16.90
N GLU A 227 14.23 -6.51 -17.30
CA GLU A 227 14.38 -7.51 -18.35
C GLU A 227 14.90 -6.86 -19.63
N SER A 228 15.81 -7.54 -20.32
CA SER A 228 16.30 -7.13 -21.63
C SER A 228 15.87 -8.12 -22.71
N ARG A 229 15.85 -7.69 -23.97
CA ARG A 229 15.56 -8.58 -25.10
C ARG A 229 16.56 -9.74 -25.26
N SER A 230 17.74 -9.60 -24.66
CA SER A 230 18.79 -10.64 -24.64
C SER A 230 18.68 -11.61 -23.46
N GLY A 231 17.59 -11.55 -22.68
CA GLY A 231 17.33 -12.41 -21.55
C GLY A 231 17.62 -11.75 -20.18
N PRO A 232 17.37 -12.47 -19.09
CA PRO A 232 17.55 -11.94 -17.76
C PRO A 232 19.03 -11.63 -17.50
N ARG A 233 19.28 -10.47 -16.91
CA ARG A 233 20.63 -10.11 -16.46
C ARG A 233 20.78 -10.61 -15.02
N PRO A 234 21.69 -11.55 -14.73
CA PRO A 234 22.01 -11.88 -13.34
C PRO A 234 22.62 -10.63 -12.69
N SER A 235 21.92 -10.10 -11.72
CA SER A 235 22.39 -8.95 -10.94
C SER A 235 21.97 -9.17 -9.49
N PRO A 236 22.84 -8.88 -8.53
CA PRO A 236 22.42 -8.83 -7.15
C PRO A 236 21.33 -7.76 -6.99
N VAL A 237 20.32 -8.06 -6.18
CA VAL A 237 19.29 -7.08 -5.81
C VAL A 237 19.97 -5.98 -4.98
N ALA A 238 20.11 -4.79 -5.57
CA ALA A 238 20.68 -3.66 -4.86
C ALA A 238 19.59 -2.97 -4.05
N ARG A 239 19.74 -3.01 -2.72
CA ARG A 239 18.93 -2.23 -1.78
C ARG A 239 19.68 -0.94 -1.44
N ARG A 240 18.95 0.17 -1.45
CA ARG A 240 19.47 1.47 -1.08
C ARG A 240 18.66 2.07 0.04
N GLU A 241 19.30 2.87 0.88
CA GLU A 241 18.57 3.77 1.75
C GLU A 241 17.75 4.73 0.88
N GLY A 242 16.46 4.45 0.75
CA GLY A 242 15.54 5.27 -0.02
C GLY A 242 15.14 6.53 0.77
N PRO A 243 14.65 7.57 0.08
CA PRO A 243 14.17 8.80 0.72
C PRO A 243 12.86 8.62 1.49
N GLY A 244 12.35 7.39 1.60
CA GLY A 244 11.02 7.10 2.10
C GLY A 244 9.94 7.68 1.19
N GLU A 245 8.98 6.86 0.82
CA GLU A 245 7.93 7.25 -0.13
C GLU A 245 6.56 6.88 0.39
N LEU A 246 5.60 7.77 0.18
CA LEU A 246 4.18 7.55 0.41
C LEU A 246 3.39 8.01 -0.82
N ALA A 247 2.17 7.49 -0.96
CA ALA A 247 1.25 7.99 -1.96
C ALA A 247 0.24 8.95 -1.32
N VAL A 248 0.02 10.09 -1.98
CA VAL A 248 -1.11 10.99 -1.73
C VAL A 248 -2.10 10.77 -2.86
N VAL A 249 -3.26 10.25 -2.53
CA VAL A 249 -4.33 9.96 -3.50
C VAL A 249 -5.38 11.05 -3.43
N LEU A 250 -5.64 11.64 -4.58
CA LEU A 250 -6.71 12.63 -4.78
C LEU A 250 -7.69 12.08 -5.81
N SER A 251 -8.98 12.03 -5.48
CA SER A 251 -9.99 11.52 -6.39
C SER A 251 -11.27 12.35 -6.35
N ASP A 252 -11.80 12.66 -7.52
CA ASP A 252 -13.08 13.31 -7.71
C ASP A 252 -13.93 12.57 -8.77
N GLU A 253 -14.99 13.18 -9.26
CA GLU A 253 -15.86 12.56 -10.27
C GLU A 253 -15.12 12.28 -11.60
N GLU A 254 -14.13 13.11 -11.97
CA GLU A 254 -13.45 13.06 -13.26
C GLU A 254 -12.17 12.23 -13.24
N ALA A 255 -11.40 12.31 -12.14
CA ALA A 255 -10.05 11.78 -12.11
C ALA A 255 -9.65 11.19 -10.75
N THR A 256 -8.74 10.23 -10.80
CA THR A 256 -7.95 9.78 -9.64
C THR A 256 -6.48 10.02 -9.94
N VAL A 257 -5.82 10.76 -9.08
CA VAL A 257 -4.39 11.11 -9.22
C VAL A 257 -3.64 10.58 -8.00
N VAL A 258 -2.51 9.92 -8.25
CA VAL A 258 -1.64 9.40 -7.21
C VAL A 258 -0.30 10.15 -7.29
N HIS A 259 -0.01 10.95 -6.28
CA HIS A 259 1.29 11.63 -6.13
C HIS A 259 2.19 10.78 -5.24
N MET A 260 3.37 10.44 -5.75
CA MET A 260 4.41 9.76 -4.97
C MET A 260 5.28 10.82 -4.30
N GLU A 261 5.12 10.99 -2.99
CA GLU A 261 5.88 11.99 -2.23
C GLU A 261 6.96 11.35 -1.38
N LYS A 262 8.12 12.00 -1.38
CA LYS A 262 9.29 11.59 -0.58
C LYS A 262 9.35 12.44 0.67
N PHE A 263 9.59 11.83 1.83
CA PHE A 263 9.52 12.51 3.12
C PHE A 263 10.86 12.64 3.85
N ILE A 264 11.95 12.04 3.32
CA ILE A 264 13.31 12.18 3.86
C ILE A 264 14.16 13.01 2.88
N ASP A 265 15.07 13.82 3.43
CA ASP A 265 16.06 14.65 2.68
C ASP A 265 15.43 15.65 1.69
N ARG A 266 14.37 16.31 2.12
CA ARG A 266 13.70 17.34 1.34
C ARG A 266 14.36 18.72 1.53
N HIS A 267 15.53 18.94 0.94
CA HIS A 267 16.15 20.26 0.95
C HIS A 267 15.36 21.25 0.09
N LEU A 268 14.95 22.35 0.71
CA LEU A 268 14.38 23.47 -0.01
C LEU A 268 15.50 24.20 -0.79
N VAL A 269 15.47 24.07 -2.11
CA VAL A 269 16.41 24.76 -3.00
C VAL A 269 15.93 26.17 -3.30
N MET A 270 14.65 26.33 -3.58
CA MET A 270 14.00 27.61 -3.86
C MET A 270 12.51 27.54 -3.52
N ALA A 271 11.98 28.61 -2.95
CA ALA A 271 10.54 28.84 -2.89
C ALA A 271 10.20 30.07 -3.73
N GLN A 272 9.28 29.92 -4.66
CA GLN A 272 8.77 31.01 -5.48
C GLN A 272 7.25 30.98 -5.45
N GLN A 273 6.64 32.14 -5.19
CA GLN A 273 5.20 32.30 -5.35
C GLN A 273 4.90 32.36 -6.85
N LEU A 274 4.22 31.35 -7.38
CA LEU A 274 3.92 31.28 -8.81
C LEU A 274 2.66 32.06 -9.21
N PHE A 275 1.77 32.31 -8.24
CA PHE A 275 0.53 33.05 -8.43
C PHE A 275 0.34 34.04 -7.28
N GLY A 276 0.18 35.29 -7.59
CA GLY A 276 -0.16 36.36 -6.66
C GLY A 276 -1.65 36.62 -6.63
#